data_1fd60b7fa27d9af89e7ee59a372c9608
#
_entry.id   1fd60b7fa27d9af89e7ee59a372c9608
#
_cell.length_a   1.000
_cell.length_b   1.000
_cell.length_c   1.000
_cell.angle_alpha   90.00
_cell.angle_beta   90.00
_cell.angle_gamma   90.00
#
_symmetry.space_group_name_H-M   'P 1'
#
loop_
_entity.id
_entity.type
_entity.pdbx_description
1 polymer ?
#
loop_
_entity_poly.entity_id
_entity_poly.type
_entity_poly.pdbx_seq_one_letter_code
_entity_poly.pdbx_strand_id
1 'polypeptide(L)'
;AIEAYLETTGPDFPKTLSDIVEAGEFHPLHEVGLRETAVAPLPREDPAVQSLEAGEILMRRAYDAAMQTAGLDAFVLPVAGYPPKLNGDRNVTPAGATTWIASGLHWPAAAVPMGYTHEDLPSGLQIVGRPWTEPTLIEIAYAYEQTTRHRHPPSTVPPLG
;
A
#
# COMPACT_ATOMS: atom_id res chain seq x y z
N ALA A 1 1.19 17.71 -9.66
CA ALA A 1 1.45 16.33 -10.12
C ALA A 1 0.19 15.68 -10.70
N ILE A 2 -0.94 15.62 -9.94
CA ILE A 2 -2.19 14.98 -10.41
C ILE A 2 -2.74 15.67 -11.66
N GLU A 3 -2.86 16.99 -11.67
CA GLU A 3 -3.40 17.73 -12.81
C GLU A 3 -2.55 17.55 -14.07
N ALA A 4 -1.24 17.57 -13.96
CA ALA A 4 -0.35 17.29 -15.09
C ALA A 4 -0.55 15.87 -15.68
N TYR A 5 -0.93 14.90 -14.84
CA TYR A 5 -1.33 13.58 -15.31
C TYR A 5 -2.71 13.61 -15.97
N LEU A 6 -3.68 14.29 -15.36
CA LEU A 6 -5.04 14.39 -15.90
C LEU A 6 -5.08 15.10 -17.25
N GLU A 7 -4.20 16.05 -17.50
CA GLU A 7 -4.04 16.70 -18.81
C GLU A 7 -3.71 15.68 -19.93
N THR A 8 -3.05 14.59 -19.61
CA THR A 8 -2.70 13.53 -20.59
C THR A 8 -3.85 12.59 -20.91
N THR A 9 -4.95 12.61 -20.16
CA THR A 9 -6.11 11.75 -20.36
C THR A 9 -6.98 12.24 -21.54
N GLY A 10 -7.90 11.39 -22.03
CA GLY A 10 -8.84 11.74 -23.10
C GLY A 10 -9.81 12.86 -22.70
N PRO A 11 -10.49 13.47 -23.68
CA PRO A 11 -11.35 14.65 -23.44
C PRO A 11 -12.55 14.37 -22.51
N ASP A 12 -12.97 13.12 -22.40
CA ASP A 12 -14.13 12.73 -21.59
C ASP A 12 -13.78 12.50 -20.11
N PHE A 13 -12.52 12.69 -19.72
CA PHE A 13 -12.06 12.50 -18.34
C PHE A 13 -11.81 13.84 -17.62
N PRO A 14 -11.95 13.87 -16.28
CA PRO A 14 -11.62 15.05 -15.47
C PRO A 14 -10.21 15.57 -15.78
N LYS A 15 -10.03 16.89 -15.78
CA LYS A 15 -8.74 17.54 -16.04
C LYS A 15 -8.12 18.12 -14.79
N THR A 16 -8.95 18.42 -13.80
CA THR A 16 -8.53 19.00 -12.54
C THR A 16 -9.03 18.15 -11.36
N LEU A 17 -8.46 18.37 -10.19
CA LEU A 17 -8.98 17.78 -8.97
C LEU A 17 -10.38 18.32 -8.63
N SER A 18 -10.66 19.58 -8.99
CA SER A 18 -11.99 20.17 -8.86
C SER A 18 -13.03 19.46 -9.69
N ASP A 19 -12.71 19.08 -10.93
CA ASP A 19 -13.64 18.30 -11.77
C ASP A 19 -14.00 16.95 -11.13
N ILE A 20 -13.03 16.28 -10.50
CA ILE A 20 -13.26 15.02 -9.76
C ILE A 20 -14.20 15.26 -8.57
N VAL A 21 -13.96 16.37 -7.83
CA VAL A 21 -14.79 16.73 -6.68
C VAL A 21 -16.21 17.07 -7.10
N GLU A 22 -16.38 17.77 -8.22
CA GLU A 22 -17.69 18.17 -8.78
C GLU A 22 -18.46 16.95 -9.30
N ALA A 23 -17.79 16.00 -9.93
CA ALA A 23 -18.40 14.75 -10.38
C ALA A 23 -18.98 13.92 -9.24
N GLY A 24 -18.39 13.99 -8.04
CA GLY A 24 -18.88 13.29 -6.84
C GLY A 24 -18.76 11.76 -6.88
N GLU A 25 -18.09 11.21 -7.89
CA GLU A 25 -17.94 9.76 -8.10
C GLU A 25 -16.78 9.17 -7.28
N PHE A 26 -16.74 9.44 -5.98
CA PHE A 26 -15.74 8.91 -5.06
C PHE A 26 -16.37 8.43 -3.76
N HIS A 27 -15.66 7.59 -3.04
CA HIS A 27 -16.14 7.10 -1.75
C HIS A 27 -16.23 8.23 -0.72
N PRO A 28 -17.34 8.37 0.03
CA PRO A 28 -17.56 9.49 0.98
C PRO A 28 -16.45 9.71 2.01
N LEU A 29 -15.68 8.68 2.33
CA LEU A 29 -14.54 8.78 3.25
C LEU A 29 -13.45 9.74 2.73
N HIS A 30 -13.34 9.90 1.42
CA HIS A 30 -12.31 10.75 0.79
C HIS A 30 -12.80 12.18 0.52
N GLU A 31 -14.09 12.49 0.76
CA GLU A 31 -14.68 13.77 0.39
C GLU A 31 -13.96 14.96 1.01
N VAL A 32 -13.72 14.92 2.32
CA VAL A 32 -13.06 16.02 3.04
C VAL A 32 -11.67 16.28 2.47
N GLY A 33 -10.83 15.25 2.40
CA GLY A 33 -9.46 15.38 1.92
C GLY A 33 -9.38 15.82 0.45
N LEU A 34 -10.27 15.34 -0.42
CA LEU A 34 -10.32 15.75 -1.82
C LEU A 34 -10.72 17.22 -1.96
N ARG A 35 -11.76 17.66 -1.23
CA ARG A 35 -12.19 19.06 -1.26
C ARG A 35 -11.13 20.01 -0.72
N GLU A 36 -10.48 19.68 0.40
CA GLU A 36 -9.39 20.48 0.96
C GLU A 36 -8.22 20.59 -0.01
N THR A 37 -7.82 19.48 -0.63
CA THR A 37 -6.71 19.46 -1.59
C THR A 37 -7.06 20.23 -2.88
N ALA A 38 -8.31 20.17 -3.34
CA ALA A 38 -8.76 20.92 -4.52
C ALA A 38 -8.75 22.44 -4.30
N VAL A 39 -9.07 22.90 -3.09
CA VAL A 39 -9.10 24.34 -2.75
C VAL A 39 -7.69 24.90 -2.55
N ALA A 40 -6.78 24.11 -1.97
CA ALA A 40 -5.42 24.57 -1.62
C ALA A 40 -4.38 23.49 -2.01
N PRO A 41 -4.14 23.26 -3.31
CA PRO A 41 -3.13 22.32 -3.75
C PRO A 41 -1.74 22.84 -3.35
N LEU A 42 -0.96 22.01 -2.66
CA LEU A 42 0.41 22.36 -2.32
C LEU A 42 1.31 22.14 -3.56
N PRO A 43 2.03 23.18 -4.03
CA PRO A 43 3.02 23.01 -5.07
C PRO A 43 4.19 22.16 -4.60
N ARG A 44 4.94 21.58 -5.54
CA ARG A 44 6.09 20.71 -5.19
C ARG A 44 7.18 21.46 -4.43
N GLU A 45 7.27 22.75 -4.65
CA GLU A 45 8.23 23.66 -4.02
C GLU A 45 7.84 24.07 -2.61
N ASP A 46 6.62 23.71 -2.16
CA ASP A 46 6.16 24.00 -0.80
C ASP A 46 7.08 23.33 0.24
N PRO A 47 7.52 24.05 1.28
CA PRO A 47 8.39 23.50 2.31
C PRO A 47 7.85 22.25 3.00
N ALA A 48 6.53 22.12 3.13
CA ALA A 48 5.91 20.93 3.71
C ALA A 48 6.08 19.71 2.80
N VAL A 49 5.91 19.88 1.48
CA VAL A 49 6.12 18.82 0.48
C VAL A 49 7.60 18.41 0.45
N GLN A 50 8.51 19.37 0.42
CA GLN A 50 9.96 19.11 0.45
C GLN A 50 10.38 18.41 1.75
N SER A 51 9.78 18.74 2.88
CA SER A 51 10.04 18.06 4.16
C SER A 51 9.59 16.60 4.14
N LEU A 52 8.46 16.28 3.50
CA LEU A 52 7.99 14.90 3.32
C LEU A 52 8.96 14.11 2.42
N GLU A 53 9.38 14.67 1.28
CA GLU A 53 10.34 14.04 0.37
C GLU A 53 11.69 13.77 1.08
N ALA A 54 12.16 14.73 1.88
CA ALA A 54 13.38 14.55 2.69
C ALA A 54 13.21 13.43 3.74
N GLY A 55 12.04 13.35 4.37
CA GLY A 55 11.68 12.30 5.33
C GLY A 55 11.72 10.91 4.70
N GLU A 56 11.20 10.76 3.48
CA GLU A 56 11.25 9.49 2.74
C GLU A 56 12.69 9.06 2.42
N ILE A 57 13.55 10.01 2.05
CA ILE A 57 14.98 9.72 1.81
C ILE A 57 15.68 9.24 3.07
N LEU A 58 15.40 9.88 4.21
CA LEU A 58 15.97 9.49 5.50
C LEU A 58 15.48 8.11 5.92
N MET A 59 14.19 7.83 5.73
CA MET A 59 13.59 6.52 6.02
C MET A 59 14.26 5.42 5.19
N ARG A 60 14.40 5.61 3.88
CA ARG A 60 15.10 4.64 3.00
C ARG A 60 16.53 4.35 3.46
N ARG A 61 17.28 5.38 3.80
CA ARG A 61 18.65 5.23 4.31
C ARG A 61 18.69 4.47 5.64
N ALA A 62 17.76 4.73 6.53
CA ALA A 62 17.69 4.05 7.82
C ALA A 62 17.38 2.56 7.67
N TYR A 63 16.40 2.21 6.84
CA TYR A 63 16.07 0.81 6.54
C TYR A 63 17.22 0.09 5.83
N ASP A 64 17.84 0.71 4.85
CA ASP A 64 18.98 0.12 4.14
C ASP A 64 20.16 -0.14 5.09
N ALA A 65 20.53 0.83 5.91
CA ALA A 65 21.58 0.69 6.91
C ALA A 65 21.28 -0.42 7.94
N ALA A 66 20.04 -0.51 8.40
CA ALA A 66 19.61 -1.55 9.32
C ALA A 66 19.73 -2.95 8.70
N MET A 67 19.26 -3.11 7.46
CA MET A 67 19.38 -4.37 6.73
C MET A 67 20.84 -4.76 6.46
N GLN A 68 21.67 -3.80 6.06
CA GLN A 68 23.11 -4.05 5.86
C GLN A 68 23.80 -4.48 7.15
N THR A 69 23.54 -3.77 8.25
CA THR A 69 24.15 -4.06 9.55
C THR A 69 23.75 -5.45 10.06
N ALA A 70 22.51 -5.84 9.84
CA ALA A 70 21.97 -7.13 10.26
C ALA A 70 22.21 -8.27 9.24
N GLY A 71 22.78 -7.98 8.08
CA GLY A 71 23.00 -8.96 7.01
C GLY A 71 21.71 -9.56 6.45
N LEU A 72 20.64 -8.75 6.32
CA LEU A 72 19.33 -9.21 5.88
C LEU A 72 19.15 -9.05 4.36
N ASP A 73 18.60 -10.09 3.73
CA ASP A 73 18.14 -10.05 2.33
C ASP A 73 16.76 -9.43 2.19
N ALA A 74 15.89 -9.63 3.18
CA ALA A 74 14.55 -9.07 3.26
C ALA A 74 14.13 -8.89 4.71
N PHE A 75 13.08 -8.11 4.95
CA PHE A 75 12.35 -8.10 6.22
C PHE A 75 10.88 -8.43 5.99
N VAL A 76 10.23 -8.93 7.02
CA VAL A 76 8.85 -9.40 6.94
C VAL A 76 7.97 -8.70 7.97
N LEU A 77 6.71 -8.50 7.62
CA LEU A 77 5.69 -7.93 8.49
C LEU A 77 4.28 -8.37 8.04
N PRO A 78 3.28 -8.33 8.92
CA PRO A 78 1.91 -8.56 8.49
C PRO A 78 1.50 -7.51 7.43
N VAL A 79 0.73 -7.92 6.40
CA VAL A 79 0.21 -6.99 5.39
C VAL A 79 -0.67 -5.92 6.01
N ALA A 80 -1.46 -6.29 7.02
CA ALA A 80 -2.32 -5.37 7.76
C ALA A 80 -2.28 -5.64 9.25
N GLY A 81 -2.45 -4.59 10.06
CA GLY A 81 -2.45 -4.70 11.52
C GLY A 81 -3.72 -5.32 12.10
N TYR A 82 -4.84 -5.20 11.39
CA TYR A 82 -6.15 -5.68 11.82
C TYR A 82 -6.93 -6.29 10.66
N PRO A 83 -7.85 -7.23 10.92
CA PRO A 83 -8.80 -7.69 9.93
C PRO A 83 -9.65 -6.53 9.39
N PRO A 84 -10.13 -6.62 8.14
CA PRO A 84 -11.02 -5.60 7.58
C PRO A 84 -12.32 -5.53 8.39
N LYS A 85 -12.85 -4.32 8.54
CA LYS A 85 -14.16 -4.11 9.16
C LYS A 85 -15.28 -4.42 8.17
N LEU A 86 -16.49 -4.59 8.71
CA LEU A 86 -17.69 -4.74 7.89
C LEU A 86 -17.90 -3.51 7.02
N ASN A 87 -18.39 -3.74 5.79
CA ASN A 87 -18.72 -2.66 4.87
C ASN A 87 -19.72 -1.69 5.51
N GLY A 88 -19.41 -0.39 5.42
CA GLY A 88 -20.23 0.68 6.02
C GLY A 88 -19.79 1.14 7.41
N ASP A 89 -18.91 0.43 8.10
CA ASP A 89 -18.28 0.96 9.31
C ASP A 89 -17.24 2.04 8.93
N ARG A 90 -17.62 3.30 9.16
CA ARG A 90 -16.79 4.47 8.88
C ARG A 90 -15.70 4.73 9.94
N ASN A 91 -15.75 4.05 11.07
CA ASN A 91 -14.71 4.14 12.11
C ASN A 91 -13.49 3.28 11.70
N VAL A 92 -12.93 3.59 10.55
CA VAL A 92 -11.74 2.89 10.05
C VAL A 92 -10.54 3.41 10.81
N THR A 93 -10.09 2.67 11.81
CA THR A 93 -8.70 2.78 12.23
C THR A 93 -7.85 2.36 11.04
N PRO A 94 -6.82 3.13 10.63
CA PRO A 94 -5.96 2.73 9.54
C PRO A 94 -5.38 1.34 9.83
N ALA A 95 -5.99 0.32 9.25
CA ALA A 95 -5.55 -1.08 9.40
C ALA A 95 -4.19 -1.32 8.73
N GLY A 96 -3.69 -0.32 8.01
CA GLY A 96 -2.59 -0.45 7.09
C GLY A 96 -1.26 0.13 7.54
N ALA A 97 -1.00 0.23 8.83
CA ALA A 97 0.26 0.80 9.30
C ALA A 97 1.52 0.10 8.75
N THR A 98 1.40 -1.07 8.16
CA THR A 98 2.53 -1.82 7.60
C THR A 98 2.61 -1.77 6.08
N THR A 99 1.51 -1.63 5.37
CA THR A 99 1.49 -1.62 3.90
C THR A 99 2.18 -0.41 3.28
N TRP A 100 2.14 0.74 3.95
CA TRP A 100 2.79 1.95 3.47
C TRP A 100 4.33 1.89 3.51
N ILE A 101 4.93 0.96 4.28
CA ILE A 101 6.39 0.89 4.41
C ILE A 101 7.03 0.62 3.05
N ALA A 102 6.61 -0.41 2.34
CA ALA A 102 7.16 -0.72 1.03
C ALA A 102 6.92 0.42 0.02
N SER A 103 5.72 0.99 -0.02
CA SER A 103 5.40 2.12 -0.90
C SER A 103 6.16 3.39 -0.53
N GLY A 104 6.30 3.73 0.75
CA GLY A 104 7.06 4.88 1.20
C GLY A 104 8.58 4.71 1.03
N LEU A 105 9.08 3.48 1.05
CA LEU A 105 10.46 3.17 0.69
C LEU A 105 10.68 3.17 -0.82
N HIS A 106 9.64 3.04 -1.64
CA HIS A 106 9.70 2.70 -3.06
C HIS A 106 10.50 1.41 -3.32
N TRP A 107 10.32 0.43 -2.45
CA TRP A 107 11.00 -0.85 -2.50
C TRP A 107 10.07 -1.96 -2.95
N PRO A 108 10.58 -3.01 -3.61
CA PRO A 108 9.77 -4.15 -4.00
C PRO A 108 9.26 -4.92 -2.78
N ALA A 109 8.04 -5.43 -2.91
CA ALA A 109 7.44 -6.29 -1.90
C ALA A 109 6.65 -7.43 -2.55
N ALA A 110 6.64 -8.57 -1.88
CA ALA A 110 5.78 -9.69 -2.17
C ALA A 110 4.83 -9.92 -0.99
N ALA A 111 3.66 -10.48 -1.24
CA ALA A 111 2.74 -10.89 -0.19
C ALA A 111 2.33 -12.35 -0.38
N VAL A 112 2.34 -13.11 0.70
CA VAL A 112 1.95 -14.52 0.72
C VAL A 112 0.96 -14.80 1.85
N PRO A 113 0.08 -15.80 1.74
CA PRO A 113 -0.81 -16.20 2.81
C PRO A 113 -0.04 -16.57 4.08
N MET A 114 -0.37 -15.95 5.21
CA MET A 114 0.27 -16.21 6.51
C MET A 114 -0.61 -17.09 7.42
N GLY A 115 -1.84 -17.34 7.03
CA GLY A 115 -2.84 -18.05 7.81
C GLY A 115 -4.15 -17.29 7.90
N TYR A 116 -4.90 -17.55 8.96
CA TYR A 116 -6.21 -16.96 9.18
C TYR A 116 -6.28 -16.39 10.60
N THR A 117 -7.05 -15.33 10.74
CA THR A 117 -7.33 -14.69 12.02
C THR A 117 -8.71 -15.15 12.54
N HIS A 118 -9.26 -14.44 13.52
CA HIS A 118 -10.61 -14.66 14.04
C HIS A 118 -11.64 -14.73 12.90
N GLU A 119 -12.61 -15.64 13.02
CA GLU A 119 -13.67 -15.87 12.03
C GLU A 119 -13.18 -16.28 10.63
N ASP A 120 -12.07 -16.96 10.55
CA ASP A 120 -11.49 -17.45 9.28
C ASP A 120 -11.15 -16.35 8.25
N LEU A 121 -10.84 -15.15 8.74
CA LEU A 121 -10.41 -14.05 7.89
C LEU A 121 -8.94 -14.23 7.47
N PRO A 122 -8.60 -14.15 6.18
CA PRO A 122 -7.26 -14.37 5.69
C PRO A 122 -6.29 -13.30 6.18
N SER A 123 -5.07 -13.72 6.51
CA SER A 123 -3.96 -12.85 6.86
C SER A 123 -2.79 -13.05 5.91
N GLY A 124 -2.08 -11.98 5.58
CA GLY A 124 -0.95 -11.98 4.66
C GLY A 124 0.35 -11.58 5.35
N LEU A 125 1.44 -12.22 4.93
CA LEU A 125 2.81 -11.83 5.23
C LEU A 125 3.34 -11.00 4.06
N GLN A 126 3.81 -9.79 4.36
CA GLN A 126 4.54 -8.97 3.42
C GLN A 126 6.05 -9.21 3.59
N ILE A 127 6.75 -9.41 2.48
CA ILE A 127 8.18 -9.59 2.39
C ILE A 127 8.72 -8.41 1.61
N VAL A 128 9.57 -7.60 2.20
CA VAL A 128 10.10 -6.36 1.59
C VAL A 128 11.61 -6.49 1.43
N GLY A 129 12.09 -6.21 0.22
CA GLY A 129 13.51 -6.24 -0.10
C GLY A 129 14.01 -4.92 -0.64
N ARG A 130 15.33 -4.81 -0.82
CA ARG A 130 15.96 -3.66 -1.46
C ARG A 130 15.56 -3.54 -2.93
N PRO A 131 15.73 -2.37 -3.55
CA PRO A 131 15.51 -2.22 -4.99
C PRO A 131 16.26 -3.29 -5.79
N TRP A 132 15.58 -3.82 -6.82
CA TRP A 132 16.12 -4.82 -7.75
C TRP A 132 16.39 -6.20 -7.15
N THR A 133 15.77 -6.53 -6.01
CA THR A 133 15.84 -7.86 -5.38
C THR A 133 14.58 -8.70 -5.58
N GLU A 134 13.75 -8.38 -6.56
CA GLU A 134 12.52 -9.10 -6.86
C GLU A 134 12.71 -10.62 -7.01
N PRO A 135 13.78 -11.13 -7.69
CA PRO A 135 14.03 -12.58 -7.75
C PRO A 135 14.18 -13.21 -6.36
N THR A 136 14.95 -12.59 -5.47
CA THR A 136 15.12 -13.07 -4.07
C THR A 136 13.81 -13.07 -3.30
N LEU A 137 12.96 -12.03 -3.49
CA LEU A 137 11.64 -11.99 -2.85
C LEU A 137 10.73 -13.12 -3.34
N ILE A 138 10.78 -13.47 -4.62
CA ILE A 138 10.01 -14.58 -5.20
C ILE A 138 10.51 -15.92 -4.63
N GLU A 139 11.81 -16.11 -4.51
CA GLU A 139 12.40 -17.31 -3.89
C GLU A 139 11.97 -17.47 -2.43
N ILE A 140 12.03 -16.40 -1.62
CA ILE A 140 11.60 -16.41 -0.23
C ILE A 140 10.10 -16.69 -0.14
N ALA A 141 9.28 -15.99 -0.94
CA ALA A 141 7.83 -16.16 -0.98
C ALA A 141 7.44 -17.60 -1.35
N TYR A 142 8.08 -18.15 -2.37
CA TYR A 142 7.85 -19.53 -2.81
C TYR A 142 8.25 -20.54 -1.73
N ALA A 143 9.43 -20.39 -1.14
CA ALA A 143 9.90 -21.29 -0.07
C ALA A 143 8.95 -21.26 1.14
N TYR A 144 8.49 -20.07 1.53
CA TYR A 144 7.52 -19.90 2.60
C TYR A 144 6.19 -20.60 2.28
N GLU A 145 5.62 -20.32 1.09
CA GLU A 145 4.34 -20.88 0.68
C GLU A 145 4.39 -22.42 0.59
N GLN A 146 5.45 -22.99 0.01
CA GLN A 146 5.62 -24.44 -0.11
C GLN A 146 5.74 -25.13 1.25
N THR A 147 6.36 -24.45 2.21
CA THR A 147 6.57 -25.01 3.57
C THR A 147 5.30 -24.91 4.42
N THR A 148 4.59 -23.79 4.34
CA THR A 148 3.47 -23.50 5.26
C THR A 148 2.11 -23.95 4.70
N ARG A 149 1.90 -23.81 3.37
CA ARG A 149 0.65 -24.14 2.67
C ARG A 149 -0.61 -23.58 3.34
N HIS A 150 -0.52 -22.36 3.83
CA HIS A 150 -1.61 -21.71 4.58
C HIS A 150 -2.84 -21.39 3.72
N ARG A 151 -2.69 -21.31 2.39
CA ARG A 151 -3.80 -20.94 1.52
C ARG A 151 -4.79 -22.07 1.37
N HIS A 152 -6.07 -21.78 1.62
CA HIS A 152 -7.19 -22.59 1.16
C HIS A 152 -8.25 -21.72 0.45
N PRO A 153 -9.03 -22.29 -0.49
CA PRO A 153 -10.10 -21.56 -1.15
C PRO A 153 -11.19 -21.18 -0.14
N PRO A 154 -11.89 -20.04 -0.33
CA PRO A 154 -13.05 -19.70 0.48
C PRO A 154 -14.14 -20.79 0.36
N SER A 155 -14.76 -21.17 1.46
CA SER A 155 -15.84 -22.15 1.47
C SER A 155 -17.10 -21.72 0.70
N THR A 156 -17.22 -20.41 0.44
CA THR A 156 -18.33 -19.79 -0.30
C THR A 156 -18.15 -19.81 -1.82
N VAL A 157 -16.98 -20.21 -2.30
CA VAL A 157 -16.68 -20.28 -3.74
C VAL A 157 -16.54 -21.74 -4.15
N PRO A 158 -17.35 -22.22 -5.12
CA PRO A 158 -17.24 -23.60 -5.59
C PRO A 158 -15.86 -23.84 -6.25
N PRO A 159 -15.36 -25.09 -6.20
CA PRO A 159 -14.14 -25.44 -6.94
C PRO A 159 -14.26 -25.07 -8.40
N LEU A 160 -13.22 -24.53 -8.99
CA LEU A 160 -13.13 -24.38 -10.44
C LEU A 160 -13.06 -25.80 -11.02
N GLY A 161 -14.05 -26.14 -11.83
CA GLY A 161 -14.12 -27.43 -12.53
C GLY A 161 -13.01 -27.61 -13.56
#